data_2b8f6f8f6f2b6259d2756d7ebcab3f59
#
_entry.id   2b8f6f8f6f2b6259d2756d7ebcab3f59
#
_cell.length_a   1.000
_cell.length_b   1.000
_cell.length_c   1.000
_cell.angle_alpha   90.00
_cell.angle_beta   90.00
_cell.angle_gamma   90.00
#
_symmetry.space_group_name_H-M   'P 1'
#
loop_
_entity.id
_entity.type
_entity.pdbx_description
1 polymer ?
#
loop_
_entity_poly.entity_id
_entity_poly.type
_entity_poly.pdbx_seq_one_letter_code
_entity_poly.pdbx_strand_id
1 'polypeptide(L)'
;DLGATNARLAIVNDFKDLIYKSSYKISNFKTLEDLINHYLNEFNASRENLSGILGVAAPIIGNEINFVNIDFSFSVKEIEKSFFPGGLRLFNDVQLQGYALNSYPNDKLKSVGVSKGFPKGPKILIIPGTGLGLSILNNGKSLATEAGHLNIPNTSDEIQNLLENFKKENKRTATFEDLLSGKGISYIYGFLSQESNHNHSNEDILNNVRNDAFCDETKKILINIFAIFAKYTALITGSTGGVYLAGSLSESLLKDDDFSEFRNIFEESKKMNKYLSNIPVFLIKDNNLGFMGALEVYKNEII
;
A
#
# COMPACT_ATOMS: atom_id res chain seq x y z
N ASP A 1 1.00 3.85 13.12
CA ASP A 1 0.74 3.87 11.67
C ASP A 1 -0.16 5.06 11.36
N LEU A 2 0.42 6.09 10.71
CA LEU A 2 -0.27 7.34 10.37
C LEU A 2 -0.52 7.39 8.86
N GLY A 3 -1.71 6.95 8.44
CA GLY A 3 -2.20 7.12 7.07
C GLY A 3 -2.77 8.53 6.84
N ALA A 4 -3.20 8.83 5.63
CA ALA A 4 -3.79 10.13 5.30
C ALA A 4 -5.16 10.39 5.99
N THR A 5 -5.91 9.35 6.33
CA THR A 5 -7.27 9.46 6.88
C THR A 5 -7.35 8.98 8.32
N ASN A 6 -6.67 7.89 8.63
CA ASN A 6 -6.74 7.22 9.92
C ASN A 6 -5.35 7.03 10.51
N ALA A 7 -5.25 7.22 11.81
CA ALA A 7 -4.11 6.84 12.61
C ALA A 7 -4.45 5.57 13.41
N ARG A 8 -3.54 4.60 13.41
CA ARG A 8 -3.65 3.37 14.17
C ARG A 8 -2.53 3.30 15.18
N LEU A 9 -2.88 3.09 16.45
CA LEU A 9 -1.93 3.04 17.55
C LEU A 9 -2.07 1.73 18.32
N ALA A 10 -0.97 1.26 18.87
CA ALA A 10 -0.92 0.12 19.79
C ALA A 10 0.26 0.27 20.73
N ILE A 11 0.21 -0.40 21.87
CA ILE A 11 1.35 -0.56 22.78
C ILE A 11 1.87 -1.98 22.66
N VAL A 12 3.18 -2.14 22.72
CA VAL A 12 3.85 -3.44 22.84
C VAL A 12 4.21 -3.66 24.30
N ASN A 13 3.72 -4.76 24.91
CA ASN A 13 4.07 -5.13 26.28
C ASN A 13 5.41 -5.88 26.36
N ASP A 14 5.86 -6.20 27.58
CA ASP A 14 7.11 -6.94 27.83
C ASP A 14 7.13 -8.33 27.20
N PHE A 15 5.98 -8.94 26.95
CA PHE A 15 5.83 -10.23 26.27
C PHE A 15 5.88 -10.11 24.74
N LYS A 16 6.12 -8.90 24.21
CA LYS A 16 6.11 -8.58 22.78
C LYS A 16 4.74 -8.76 22.11
N ASP A 17 3.64 -8.60 22.88
CA ASP A 17 2.30 -8.61 22.38
C ASP A 17 1.78 -7.20 22.12
N LEU A 18 0.97 -7.03 21.08
CA LEU A 18 0.28 -5.79 20.77
C LEU A 18 -0.99 -5.69 21.60
N ILE A 19 -1.03 -4.72 22.50
CA ILE A 19 -2.17 -4.39 23.35
C ILE A 19 -2.72 -3.00 23.04
N TYR A 20 -3.92 -2.69 23.50
CA TYR A 20 -4.57 -1.37 23.36
C TYR A 20 -4.61 -0.86 21.91
N LYS A 21 -4.95 -1.75 20.96
CA LYS A 21 -5.07 -1.37 19.56
C LYS A 21 -6.26 -0.44 19.35
N SER A 22 -6.01 0.73 18.81
CA SER A 22 -7.05 1.71 18.49
C SER A 22 -6.84 2.36 17.14
N SER A 23 -7.93 2.86 16.56
CA SER A 23 -7.92 3.59 15.30
C SER A 23 -8.70 4.90 15.45
N TYR A 24 -8.10 5.98 15.01
CA TYR A 24 -8.65 7.32 15.10
C TYR A 24 -8.68 7.99 13.73
N LYS A 25 -9.69 8.81 13.47
CA LYS A 25 -9.66 9.73 12.33
C LYS A 25 -8.69 10.87 12.63
N ILE A 26 -7.72 11.11 11.77
CA ILE A 26 -6.72 12.18 11.94
C ILE A 26 -7.41 13.55 12.01
N SER A 27 -8.49 13.75 11.25
CA SER A 27 -9.27 14.98 11.26
C SER A 27 -9.87 15.38 12.62
N ASN A 28 -9.89 14.46 13.59
CA ASN A 28 -10.37 14.75 14.95
C ASN A 28 -9.30 15.43 15.83
N PHE A 29 -8.06 15.52 15.35
CA PHE A 29 -6.92 16.05 16.10
C PHE A 29 -6.25 17.17 15.32
N LYS A 30 -5.81 18.20 16.03
CA LYS A 30 -5.09 19.33 15.41
C LYS A 30 -3.62 19.01 15.20
N THR A 31 -3.02 18.24 16.11
CA THR A 31 -1.60 17.90 16.09
C THR A 31 -1.39 16.42 16.40
N LEU A 32 -0.19 15.91 16.10
CA LEU A 32 0.20 14.56 16.49
C LEU A 32 0.32 14.41 18.00
N GLU A 33 0.74 15.47 18.70
CA GLU A 33 0.80 15.54 20.15
C GLU A 33 -0.58 15.33 20.78
N ASP A 34 -1.62 15.97 20.25
CA ASP A 34 -3.00 15.81 20.71
C ASP A 34 -3.45 14.35 20.57
N LEU A 35 -3.17 13.73 19.43
CA LEU A 35 -3.50 12.33 19.17
C LEU A 35 -2.78 11.38 20.14
N ILE A 36 -1.46 11.56 20.31
CA ILE A 36 -0.67 10.72 21.23
C ILE A 36 -1.13 10.91 22.67
N ASN A 37 -1.36 12.14 23.11
CA ASN A 37 -1.88 12.43 24.45
C ASN A 37 -3.25 11.79 24.68
N HIS A 38 -4.15 11.91 23.72
CA HIS A 38 -5.47 11.28 23.78
C HIS A 38 -5.35 9.77 23.97
N TYR A 39 -4.56 9.12 23.13
CA TYR A 39 -4.33 7.67 23.17
C TYR A 39 -3.73 7.21 24.50
N LEU A 40 -2.65 7.85 24.97
CA LEU A 40 -1.98 7.47 26.21
C LEU A 40 -2.88 7.67 27.44
N ASN A 41 -3.72 8.72 27.44
CA ASN A 41 -4.67 8.98 28.52
C ASN A 41 -5.84 7.97 28.51
N GLU A 42 -6.36 7.61 27.32
CA GLU A 42 -7.45 6.62 27.18
C GLU A 42 -7.11 5.29 27.82
N PHE A 43 -5.86 4.85 27.72
CA PHE A 43 -5.40 3.56 28.25
C PHE A 43 -4.59 3.68 29.56
N ASN A 44 -4.51 4.86 30.17
CA ASN A 44 -3.65 5.13 31.35
C ASN A 44 -2.21 4.59 31.15
N ALA A 45 -1.69 4.74 29.94
CA ALA A 45 -0.37 4.21 29.60
C ALA A 45 0.75 5.02 30.25
N SER A 46 1.78 4.33 30.79
CA SER A 46 2.95 4.99 31.34
C SER A 46 3.71 5.74 30.23
N ARG A 47 4.24 6.91 30.56
CA ARG A 47 5.09 7.70 29.68
C ARG A 47 6.59 7.53 30.02
N GLU A 48 6.89 6.79 31.06
CA GLU A 48 8.27 6.55 31.48
C GLU A 48 8.96 5.58 30.53
N ASN A 49 10.13 5.98 30.02
CA ASN A 49 10.97 5.19 29.10
C ASN A 49 10.27 4.69 27.84
N LEU A 50 9.22 5.41 27.39
CA LEU A 50 8.50 5.04 26.19
C LEU A 50 9.39 5.17 24.94
N SER A 51 9.42 4.15 24.11
CA SER A 51 10.02 4.18 22.76
C SER A 51 8.92 4.12 21.72
N GLY A 52 9.14 4.74 20.56
CA GLY A 52 8.15 4.81 19.48
C GLY A 52 8.65 4.22 18.17
N ILE A 53 7.76 3.55 17.45
CA ILE A 53 7.94 3.20 16.03
C ILE A 53 6.75 3.80 15.28
N LEU A 54 7.04 4.66 14.31
CA LEU A 54 6.04 5.44 13.60
C LEU A 54 6.16 5.22 12.10
N GLY A 55 5.10 4.72 11.45
CA GLY A 55 4.94 4.69 10.01
C GLY A 55 4.09 5.87 9.56
N VAL A 56 4.54 6.63 8.57
CA VAL A 56 3.85 7.83 8.08
C VAL A 56 3.62 7.77 6.57
N ALA A 57 2.41 8.11 6.13
CA ALA A 57 2.04 8.23 4.72
C ALA A 57 2.53 9.58 4.14
N ALA A 58 3.84 9.82 4.26
CA ALA A 58 4.50 11.04 3.78
C ALA A 58 5.96 10.74 3.42
N PRO A 59 6.57 11.50 2.51
CA PRO A 59 8.01 11.46 2.28
C PRO A 59 8.78 11.88 3.54
N ILE A 60 9.81 11.11 3.88
CA ILE A 60 10.66 11.41 5.05
C ILE A 60 11.90 12.16 4.56
N ILE A 61 11.87 13.49 4.67
CA ILE A 61 12.97 14.37 4.26
C ILE A 61 13.32 15.29 5.43
N GLY A 62 14.36 14.90 6.19
CA GLY A 62 14.81 15.68 7.35
C GLY A 62 13.95 15.52 8.60
N ASN A 63 13.77 16.59 9.36
CA ASN A 63 13.11 16.57 10.67
C ASN A 63 11.61 16.91 10.62
N GLU A 64 11.19 17.68 9.61
CA GLU A 64 9.80 18.09 9.45
C GLU A 64 9.07 17.14 8.53
N ILE A 65 7.98 16.56 9.02
CA ILE A 65 7.10 15.68 8.27
C ILE A 65 5.86 16.47 7.86
N ASN A 66 5.64 16.56 6.56
CA ASN A 66 4.48 17.22 5.96
C ASN A 66 3.68 16.22 5.16
N PHE A 67 2.42 16.03 5.50
CA PHE A 67 1.53 15.17 4.72
C PHE A 67 1.13 15.88 3.43
N VAL A 68 1.10 15.14 2.31
CA VAL A 68 0.81 15.73 0.99
C VAL A 68 -0.68 16.03 0.82
N ASN A 69 -1.55 15.20 1.37
CA ASN A 69 -2.99 15.22 1.09
C ASN A 69 -3.84 15.81 2.23
N ILE A 70 -3.25 16.19 3.35
CA ILE A 70 -3.92 16.78 4.52
C ILE A 70 -3.03 17.86 5.12
N ASP A 71 -3.65 18.88 5.71
CA ASP A 71 -2.93 19.91 6.46
C ASP A 71 -2.56 19.37 7.85
N PHE A 72 -1.53 18.53 7.87
CA PHE A 72 -1.01 17.90 9.08
C PHE A 72 0.51 17.79 8.98
N SER A 73 1.21 18.32 9.95
CA SER A 73 2.67 18.31 9.99
C SER A 73 3.17 18.20 11.42
N PHE A 74 4.40 17.71 11.60
CA PHE A 74 5.04 17.65 12.91
C PHE A 74 6.56 17.59 12.80
N SER A 75 7.24 18.01 13.86
CA SER A 75 8.69 17.87 14.03
C SER A 75 9.01 16.55 14.72
N VAL A 76 9.80 15.69 14.06
CA VAL A 76 10.21 14.39 14.62
C VAL A 76 10.93 14.55 15.95
N LYS A 77 11.86 15.54 16.05
CA LYS A 77 12.62 15.81 17.28
C LYS A 77 11.76 16.29 18.43
N GLU A 78 10.72 17.09 18.14
CA GLU A 78 9.81 17.57 19.18
C GLU A 78 8.93 16.45 19.70
N ILE A 79 8.40 15.60 18.80
CA ILE A 79 7.64 14.40 19.18
C ILE A 79 8.50 13.43 20.00
N GLU A 80 9.72 13.15 19.54
CA GLU A 80 10.66 12.27 20.27
C GLU A 80 10.92 12.79 21.67
N LYS A 81 11.29 14.07 21.79
CA LYS A 81 11.58 14.72 23.08
C LYS A 81 10.38 14.72 24.03
N SER A 82 9.17 14.92 23.49
CA SER A 82 7.96 15.07 24.30
C SER A 82 7.36 13.75 24.77
N PHE A 83 7.49 12.69 23.96
CA PHE A 83 6.76 11.44 24.20
C PHE A 83 7.64 10.19 24.26
N PHE A 84 8.81 10.19 23.63
CA PHE A 84 9.61 8.98 23.46
C PHE A 84 11.04 9.14 23.97
N PRO A 85 11.24 9.29 25.30
CA PRO A 85 12.58 9.41 25.90
C PRO A 85 13.46 8.18 25.63
N GLY A 86 12.86 7.02 25.31
CA GLY A 86 13.56 5.81 24.89
C GLY A 86 13.90 5.79 23.38
N GLY A 87 13.60 6.86 22.65
CA GLY A 87 13.86 7.01 21.22
C GLY A 87 12.65 6.84 20.33
N LEU A 88 12.66 7.49 19.16
CA LEU A 88 11.63 7.40 18.12
C LEU A 88 12.25 6.95 16.80
N ARG A 89 11.67 5.93 16.18
CA ARG A 89 12.01 5.47 14.84
C ARG A 89 10.89 5.80 13.87
N LEU A 90 11.26 6.42 12.76
CA LEU A 90 10.33 6.85 11.74
C LEU A 90 10.55 6.07 10.45
N PHE A 91 9.46 5.62 9.84
CA PHE A 91 9.42 4.91 8.56
C PHE A 91 8.33 5.48 7.67
N ASN A 92 8.49 5.38 6.36
CA ASN A 92 7.34 5.48 5.47
C ASN A 92 6.35 4.34 5.80
N ASP A 93 5.04 4.59 5.68
CA ASP A 93 3.98 3.64 6.07
C ASP A 93 4.08 2.30 5.33
N VAL A 94 4.28 2.31 4.00
CA VAL A 94 4.42 1.09 3.21
C VAL A 94 5.77 0.40 3.48
N GLN A 95 6.83 1.16 3.78
CA GLN A 95 8.10 0.59 4.23
C GLN A 95 7.90 -0.18 5.54
N LEU A 96 7.21 0.42 6.52
CA LEU A 96 6.93 -0.24 7.79
C LEU A 96 6.10 -1.52 7.58
N GLN A 97 5.06 -1.43 6.75
CA GLN A 97 4.25 -2.60 6.39
C GLN A 97 5.06 -3.71 5.70
N GLY A 98 6.06 -3.35 4.90
CA GLY A 98 6.96 -4.30 4.24
C GLY A 98 7.75 -5.18 5.20
N TYR A 99 8.11 -4.68 6.40
CA TYR A 99 8.77 -5.49 7.43
C TYR A 99 7.92 -6.67 7.89
N ALA A 100 6.57 -6.56 7.84
CA ALA A 100 5.68 -7.66 8.20
C ALA A 100 5.94 -8.94 7.38
N LEU A 101 6.41 -8.81 6.14
CA LEU A 101 6.70 -9.96 5.28
C LEU A 101 7.85 -10.85 5.78
N ASN A 102 8.59 -10.45 6.83
CA ASN A 102 9.61 -11.30 7.46
C ASN A 102 8.97 -12.49 8.20
N SER A 103 7.83 -12.25 8.85
CA SER A 103 7.14 -13.24 9.71
C SER A 103 5.67 -13.44 9.37
N TYR A 104 5.20 -12.90 8.23
CA TYR A 104 3.80 -13.06 7.85
C TYR A 104 3.45 -14.55 7.68
N PRO A 105 2.38 -15.05 8.32
CA PRO A 105 2.03 -16.47 8.28
C PRO A 105 1.68 -16.93 6.85
N ASN A 106 2.34 -17.99 6.40
CA ASN A 106 2.15 -18.51 5.04
C ASN A 106 0.74 -19.05 4.80
N ASP A 107 0.09 -19.58 5.84
CA ASP A 107 -1.29 -20.09 5.80
C ASP A 107 -2.35 -19.00 5.64
N LYS A 108 -1.99 -17.73 5.88
CA LYS A 108 -2.84 -16.55 5.63
C LYS A 108 -2.64 -15.93 4.26
N LEU A 109 -1.69 -16.41 3.48
CA LEU A 109 -1.44 -15.93 2.13
C LEU A 109 -2.39 -16.61 1.14
N LYS A 110 -3.12 -15.82 0.36
CA LYS A 110 -3.93 -16.32 -0.74
C LYS A 110 -3.15 -16.25 -2.04
N SER A 111 -2.83 -17.40 -2.64
CA SER A 111 -2.12 -17.44 -3.92
C SER A 111 -2.97 -16.86 -5.04
N VAL A 112 -2.40 -15.95 -5.82
CA VAL A 112 -2.97 -15.44 -7.08
C VAL A 112 -2.44 -16.32 -8.21
N GLY A 113 -3.27 -17.26 -8.64
CA GLY A 113 -2.88 -18.32 -9.57
C GLY A 113 -2.08 -19.44 -8.92
N VAL A 114 -1.35 -20.20 -9.73
CA VAL A 114 -0.56 -21.34 -9.25
C VAL A 114 0.75 -20.86 -8.62
N SER A 115 0.92 -21.12 -7.32
CA SER A 115 2.18 -20.87 -6.63
C SER A 115 3.08 -22.10 -6.70
N LYS A 116 4.36 -21.91 -7.03
CA LYS A 116 5.40 -22.95 -7.04
C LYS A 116 6.20 -23.00 -5.73
N GLY A 117 5.64 -22.51 -4.63
CA GLY A 117 6.24 -22.49 -3.31
C GLY A 117 6.71 -21.10 -2.86
N PHE A 118 7.56 -21.08 -1.84
CA PHE A 118 8.11 -19.84 -1.25
C PHE A 118 9.62 -19.75 -1.55
N PRO A 119 9.99 -19.27 -2.74
CA PRO A 119 11.39 -19.17 -3.10
C PRO A 119 12.10 -18.11 -2.24
N LYS A 120 13.41 -18.25 -2.13
CA LYS A 120 14.27 -17.25 -1.48
C LYS A 120 14.53 -16.10 -2.47
N GLY A 121 14.67 -14.90 -1.94
CA GLY A 121 15.01 -13.70 -2.71
C GLY A 121 14.27 -12.46 -2.24
N PRO A 122 14.48 -11.33 -2.90
CA PRO A 122 13.74 -10.11 -2.61
C PRO A 122 12.23 -10.34 -2.76
N LYS A 123 11.46 -9.67 -1.90
CA LYS A 123 9.99 -9.62 -1.93
C LYS A 123 9.57 -8.18 -2.20
N ILE A 124 8.44 -7.97 -2.84
CA ILE A 124 7.81 -6.65 -2.91
C ILE A 124 6.41 -6.69 -2.31
N LEU A 125 6.06 -5.62 -1.61
CA LEU A 125 4.71 -5.36 -1.12
C LEU A 125 4.14 -4.19 -1.91
N ILE A 126 2.98 -4.39 -2.53
CA ILE A 126 2.26 -3.39 -3.31
C ILE A 126 0.91 -3.12 -2.64
N ILE A 127 0.62 -1.86 -2.37
CA ILE A 127 -0.60 -1.43 -1.67
C ILE A 127 -1.25 -0.29 -2.43
N PRO A 128 -2.17 -0.56 -3.35
CA PRO A 128 -3.03 0.46 -3.93
C PRO A 128 -4.13 0.85 -2.93
N GLY A 129 -4.40 2.15 -2.83
CA GLY A 129 -5.39 2.71 -1.90
C GLY A 129 -5.75 4.15 -2.27
N THR A 130 -5.56 5.11 -1.36
CA THR A 130 -5.62 6.55 -1.68
C THR A 130 -4.52 6.94 -2.64
N GLY A 131 -3.32 6.37 -2.45
CA GLY A 131 -2.18 6.40 -3.36
C GLY A 131 -1.76 4.98 -3.76
N LEU A 132 -0.55 4.83 -4.30
CA LEU A 132 0.02 3.54 -4.69
C LEU A 132 1.40 3.35 -4.05
N GLY A 133 1.43 2.62 -2.96
CA GLY A 133 2.66 2.33 -2.24
C GLY A 133 3.35 1.04 -2.71
N LEU A 134 4.70 1.07 -2.69
CA LEU A 134 5.54 -0.10 -2.92
C LEU A 134 6.73 -0.10 -1.96
N SER A 135 6.96 -1.21 -1.30
CA SER A 135 8.20 -1.45 -0.57
C SER A 135 8.90 -2.73 -1.03
N ILE A 136 10.23 -2.73 -0.88
CA ILE A 136 11.08 -3.86 -1.26
C ILE A 136 11.67 -4.45 0.02
N LEU A 137 11.38 -5.72 0.33
CA LEU A 137 12.01 -6.44 1.42
C LEU A 137 13.15 -7.29 0.88
N ASN A 138 14.37 -7.02 1.32
CA ASN A 138 15.55 -7.81 0.97
C ASN A 138 16.43 -8.02 2.20
N ASN A 139 16.83 -9.27 2.45
CA ASN A 139 17.67 -9.65 3.60
C ASN A 139 17.14 -9.09 4.93
N GLY A 140 15.84 -9.18 5.16
CA GLY A 140 15.19 -8.72 6.39
C GLY A 140 14.96 -7.21 6.49
N LYS A 141 15.47 -6.40 5.55
CA LYS A 141 15.32 -4.94 5.55
C LYS A 141 14.32 -4.50 4.50
N SER A 142 13.37 -3.65 4.91
CA SER A 142 12.39 -3.04 4.04
C SER A 142 12.88 -1.67 3.57
N LEU A 143 12.76 -1.42 2.27
CA LEU A 143 13.14 -0.15 1.61
C LEU A 143 11.88 0.53 1.09
N ALA A 144 11.74 1.82 1.36
CA ALA A 144 10.70 2.66 0.75
C ALA A 144 11.01 2.91 -0.73
N THR A 145 9.96 3.06 -1.53
CA THR A 145 10.07 3.52 -2.92
C THR A 145 8.91 4.45 -3.26
N GLU A 146 9.10 5.25 -4.29
CA GLU A 146 8.07 6.10 -4.90
C GLU A 146 7.67 5.56 -6.29
N ALA A 147 7.66 4.24 -6.46
CA ALA A 147 7.41 3.58 -7.74
C ALA A 147 5.99 3.84 -8.28
N GLY A 148 5.01 4.17 -7.43
CA GLY A 148 3.68 4.60 -7.85
C GLY A 148 3.69 5.79 -8.80
N HIS A 149 4.71 6.64 -8.71
CA HIS A 149 4.88 7.82 -9.58
C HIS A 149 5.57 7.54 -10.92
N LEU A 150 5.88 6.28 -11.25
CA LEU A 150 6.32 5.91 -12.59
C LEU A 150 5.18 6.09 -13.60
N ASN A 151 5.53 6.53 -14.80
CA ASN A 151 4.55 6.67 -15.88
C ASN A 151 4.04 5.31 -16.35
N ILE A 152 2.74 5.24 -16.67
CA ILE A 152 2.13 4.04 -17.24
C ILE A 152 2.60 3.89 -18.69
N PRO A 153 3.10 2.69 -19.10
CA PRO A 153 3.46 2.44 -20.47
C PRO A 153 2.22 2.24 -21.35
N ASN A 154 2.35 2.59 -22.61
CA ASN A 154 1.35 2.24 -23.61
C ASN A 154 1.49 0.75 -23.97
N THR A 155 0.49 -0.05 -23.61
CA THR A 155 0.50 -1.51 -23.80
C THR A 155 -0.62 -2.02 -24.69
N SER A 156 -1.64 -1.20 -24.97
CA SER A 156 -2.75 -1.50 -25.86
C SER A 156 -3.39 -0.20 -26.35
N ASP A 157 -4.18 -0.27 -27.43
CA ASP A 157 -4.89 0.90 -27.96
C ASP A 157 -5.85 1.51 -26.93
N GLU A 158 -6.46 0.68 -26.11
CA GLU A 158 -7.36 1.11 -25.05
C GLU A 158 -6.62 1.92 -23.98
N ILE A 159 -5.49 1.39 -23.47
CA ILE A 159 -4.64 2.13 -22.53
C ILE A 159 -4.10 3.39 -23.17
N GLN A 160 -3.71 3.36 -24.45
CA GLN A 160 -3.29 4.55 -25.17
C GLN A 160 -4.35 5.64 -25.15
N ASN A 161 -5.59 5.31 -25.52
CA ASN A 161 -6.70 6.27 -25.57
C ASN A 161 -6.97 6.89 -24.19
N LEU A 162 -6.96 6.07 -23.14
CA LEU A 162 -7.10 6.51 -21.75
C LEU A 162 -5.97 7.49 -21.35
N LEU A 163 -4.71 7.15 -21.65
CA LEU A 163 -3.55 7.98 -21.33
C LEU A 163 -3.53 9.30 -22.12
N GLU A 164 -3.95 9.29 -23.38
CA GLU A 164 -4.10 10.49 -24.20
C GLU A 164 -5.18 11.41 -23.66
N ASN A 165 -6.33 10.86 -23.24
CA ASN A 165 -7.39 11.63 -22.59
C ASN A 165 -6.88 12.25 -21.29
N PHE A 166 -6.27 11.46 -20.42
CA PHE A 166 -5.68 11.94 -19.17
C PHE A 166 -4.72 13.11 -19.42
N LYS A 167 -3.84 12.96 -20.41
CA LYS A 167 -2.87 14.00 -20.75
C LYS A 167 -3.54 15.28 -21.27
N LYS A 168 -4.62 15.17 -22.05
CA LYS A 168 -5.40 16.35 -22.51
C LYS A 168 -6.00 17.13 -21.36
N GLU A 169 -6.57 16.41 -20.38
CA GLU A 169 -7.26 17.02 -19.24
C GLU A 169 -6.26 17.58 -18.19
N ASN A 170 -5.27 16.79 -17.83
CA ASN A 170 -4.35 17.11 -16.72
C ASN A 170 -3.05 17.80 -17.12
N LYS A 171 -2.79 17.96 -18.43
CA LYS A 171 -1.57 18.60 -19.00
C LYS A 171 -0.26 17.91 -18.58
N ARG A 172 -0.32 16.64 -18.17
CA ARG A 172 0.82 15.80 -17.81
C ARG A 172 0.54 14.33 -18.13
N THR A 173 1.59 13.51 -18.17
CA THR A 173 1.46 12.06 -18.33
C THR A 173 0.91 11.42 -17.04
N ALA A 174 0.06 10.41 -17.18
CA ALA A 174 -0.44 9.64 -16.05
C ALA A 174 0.64 8.77 -15.45
N THR A 175 0.67 8.72 -14.13
CA THR A 175 1.45 7.77 -13.35
C THR A 175 0.60 6.56 -12.98
N PHE A 176 1.24 5.48 -12.50
CA PHE A 176 0.49 4.33 -12.01
C PHE A 176 -0.45 4.71 -10.86
N GLU A 177 -0.03 5.59 -9.95
CA GLU A 177 -0.86 6.06 -8.84
C GLU A 177 -2.12 6.81 -9.33
N ASP A 178 -2.01 7.60 -10.40
CA ASP A 178 -3.16 8.32 -10.94
C ASP A 178 -4.32 7.40 -11.32
N LEU A 179 -4.00 6.20 -11.86
CA LEU A 179 -5.02 5.28 -12.35
C LEU A 179 -5.23 4.06 -11.42
N LEU A 180 -4.21 3.61 -10.70
CA LEU A 180 -4.30 2.49 -9.76
C LEU A 180 -4.50 3.00 -8.32
N SER A 181 -5.55 3.76 -8.12
CA SER A 181 -5.96 4.35 -6.84
C SER A 181 -7.47 4.56 -6.80
N GLY A 182 -7.98 4.96 -5.63
CA GLY A 182 -9.41 5.30 -5.51
C GLY A 182 -9.86 6.38 -6.51
N LYS A 183 -9.05 7.40 -6.75
CA LYS A 183 -9.36 8.43 -7.77
C LYS A 183 -9.33 7.87 -9.19
N GLY A 184 -8.41 6.93 -9.45
CA GLY A 184 -8.27 6.28 -10.75
C GLY A 184 -9.49 5.44 -11.14
N ILE A 185 -10.15 4.78 -10.18
CA ILE A 185 -11.40 4.03 -10.43
C ILE A 185 -12.46 4.95 -11.03
N SER A 186 -12.76 6.06 -10.33
CA SER A 186 -13.75 7.04 -10.80
C SER A 186 -13.34 7.67 -12.13
N TYR A 187 -12.05 7.93 -12.33
CA TYR A 187 -11.55 8.51 -13.58
C TYR A 187 -11.75 7.57 -14.77
N ILE A 188 -11.39 6.29 -14.64
CA ILE A 188 -11.54 5.30 -15.73
C ILE A 188 -13.01 5.09 -16.05
N TYR A 189 -13.88 4.94 -15.05
CA TYR A 189 -15.31 4.81 -15.25
C TYR A 189 -15.89 6.03 -15.97
N GLY A 190 -15.56 7.25 -15.54
CA GLY A 190 -16.01 8.49 -16.18
C GLY A 190 -15.53 8.62 -17.63
N PHE A 191 -14.31 8.18 -17.94
CA PHE A 191 -13.78 8.13 -19.30
C PHE A 191 -14.58 7.16 -20.20
N LEU A 192 -14.88 5.96 -19.69
CA LEU A 192 -15.62 4.94 -20.46
C LEU A 192 -17.09 5.29 -20.65
N SER A 193 -17.76 5.77 -19.62
CA SER A 193 -19.17 6.14 -19.64
C SER A 193 -19.43 7.49 -20.30
N GLN A 194 -18.39 8.28 -20.56
CA GLN A 194 -18.45 9.70 -20.98
C GLN A 194 -19.19 10.62 -19.98
N GLU A 195 -19.22 10.20 -18.70
CA GLU A 195 -19.85 10.91 -17.60
C GLU A 195 -18.79 11.35 -16.57
N SER A 196 -18.14 12.47 -16.79
CA SER A 196 -17.08 12.97 -15.89
C SER A 196 -17.54 13.25 -14.46
N ASN A 197 -18.83 13.46 -14.23
CA ASN A 197 -19.46 13.76 -12.94
C ASN A 197 -20.50 12.70 -12.55
N HIS A 198 -20.15 11.42 -12.62
CA HIS A 198 -21.03 10.36 -12.17
C HIS A 198 -21.15 10.32 -10.62
N ASN A 199 -22.30 9.86 -10.12
CA ASN A 199 -22.55 9.74 -8.67
C ASN A 199 -22.23 8.36 -8.09
N HIS A 200 -21.59 7.48 -8.86
CA HIS A 200 -21.21 6.14 -8.40
C HIS A 200 -20.01 6.22 -7.45
N SER A 201 -20.11 5.57 -6.31
CA SER A 201 -18.94 5.34 -5.44
C SER A 201 -17.99 4.31 -6.06
N ASN A 202 -16.73 4.32 -5.66
CA ASN A 202 -15.76 3.31 -6.10
C ASN A 202 -16.22 1.89 -5.76
N GLU A 203 -16.91 1.73 -4.63
CA GLU A 203 -17.48 0.45 -4.22
C GLU A 203 -18.60 0.01 -5.16
N ASP A 204 -19.48 0.93 -5.56
CA ASP A 204 -20.55 0.64 -6.52
C ASP A 204 -19.97 0.22 -7.86
N ILE A 205 -18.97 0.93 -8.39
CA ILE A 205 -18.30 0.61 -9.65
C ILE A 205 -17.72 -0.81 -9.60
N LEU A 206 -16.98 -1.15 -8.55
CA LEU A 206 -16.32 -2.45 -8.45
C LEU A 206 -17.27 -3.61 -8.10
N ASN A 207 -18.43 -3.34 -7.52
CA ASN A 207 -19.42 -4.37 -7.16
C ASN A 207 -20.48 -4.60 -8.26
N ASN A 208 -20.73 -3.63 -9.16
CA ASN A 208 -21.74 -3.73 -10.22
C ASN A 208 -21.23 -4.32 -11.55
N VAL A 209 -20.06 -4.90 -11.56
CA VAL A 209 -19.39 -5.47 -12.74
C VAL A 209 -20.28 -6.37 -13.59
N ARG A 210 -21.22 -7.11 -13.00
CA ARG A 210 -22.12 -8.02 -13.74
C ARG A 210 -23.32 -7.32 -14.37
N ASN A 211 -23.64 -6.12 -13.93
CA ASN A 211 -24.87 -5.40 -14.30
C ASN A 211 -24.60 -4.15 -15.17
N ASP A 212 -23.36 -3.70 -15.22
CA ASP A 212 -22.92 -2.50 -15.92
C ASP A 212 -21.64 -2.79 -16.71
N ALA A 213 -21.72 -2.66 -18.04
CA ALA A 213 -20.58 -2.92 -18.92
C ALA A 213 -19.39 -1.97 -18.68
N PHE A 214 -19.64 -0.72 -18.27
CA PHE A 214 -18.57 0.23 -17.93
C PHE A 214 -17.89 -0.12 -16.62
N CYS A 215 -18.63 -0.68 -15.65
CA CYS A 215 -18.06 -1.22 -14.42
C CYS A 215 -17.14 -2.41 -14.72
N ASP A 216 -17.57 -3.34 -15.57
CA ASP A 216 -16.78 -4.51 -15.99
C ASP A 216 -15.50 -4.07 -16.69
N GLU A 217 -15.58 -3.16 -17.63
CA GLU A 217 -14.43 -2.65 -18.38
C GLU A 217 -13.48 -1.85 -17.50
N THR A 218 -14.02 -1.02 -16.60
CA THR A 218 -13.20 -0.31 -15.57
C THR A 218 -12.38 -1.29 -14.76
N LYS A 219 -12.99 -2.37 -14.30
CA LYS A 219 -12.29 -3.40 -13.51
C LYS A 219 -11.19 -4.09 -14.32
N LYS A 220 -11.44 -4.45 -15.58
CA LYS A 220 -10.45 -5.07 -16.47
C LYS A 220 -9.25 -4.16 -16.70
N ILE A 221 -9.48 -2.88 -16.99
CA ILE A 221 -8.40 -1.89 -17.13
C ILE A 221 -7.58 -1.79 -15.86
N LEU A 222 -8.22 -1.74 -14.69
CA LEU A 222 -7.53 -1.68 -13.40
C LEU A 222 -6.69 -2.94 -13.13
N ILE A 223 -7.21 -4.13 -13.42
CA ILE A 223 -6.46 -5.40 -13.29
C ILE A 223 -5.27 -5.40 -14.24
N ASN A 224 -5.44 -4.92 -15.48
CA ASN A 224 -4.37 -4.81 -16.47
C ASN A 224 -3.24 -3.89 -15.96
N ILE A 225 -3.56 -2.68 -15.55
CA ILE A 225 -2.59 -1.71 -15.01
C ILE A 225 -1.89 -2.27 -13.77
N PHE A 226 -2.63 -2.94 -12.88
CA PHE A 226 -2.09 -3.54 -11.67
C PHE A 226 -1.09 -4.66 -11.96
N ALA A 227 -1.46 -5.58 -12.87
CA ALA A 227 -0.58 -6.67 -13.29
C ALA A 227 0.70 -6.16 -13.98
N ILE A 228 0.58 -5.11 -14.83
CA ILE A 228 1.73 -4.45 -15.46
C ILE A 228 2.65 -3.82 -14.41
N PHE A 229 2.09 -3.09 -13.43
CA PHE A 229 2.88 -2.51 -12.35
C PHE A 229 3.62 -3.58 -11.55
N ALA A 230 2.91 -4.64 -11.16
CA ALA A 230 3.49 -5.78 -10.44
C ALA A 230 4.60 -6.47 -11.26
N LYS A 231 4.39 -6.69 -12.57
CA LYS A 231 5.40 -7.25 -13.49
C LYS A 231 6.66 -6.40 -13.56
N TYR A 232 6.51 -5.10 -13.77
CA TYR A 232 7.64 -4.18 -13.94
C TYR A 232 8.43 -4.05 -12.65
N THR A 233 7.75 -3.89 -11.53
CA THR A 233 8.41 -3.78 -10.24
C THR A 233 9.09 -5.09 -9.84
N ALA A 234 8.50 -6.25 -10.14
CA ALA A 234 9.15 -7.55 -9.93
C ALA A 234 10.41 -7.74 -10.79
N LEU A 235 10.39 -7.29 -12.06
CA LEU A 235 11.55 -7.34 -12.95
C LEU A 235 12.67 -6.40 -12.50
N ILE A 236 12.33 -5.16 -12.10
CA ILE A 236 13.30 -4.15 -11.65
C ILE A 236 14.00 -4.60 -10.36
N THR A 237 13.26 -5.20 -9.44
CA THR A 237 13.75 -5.57 -8.10
C THR A 237 14.29 -6.98 -8.02
N GLY A 238 14.08 -7.81 -9.04
CA GLY A 238 14.43 -9.23 -9.01
C GLY A 238 13.66 -10.00 -7.93
N SER A 239 12.38 -9.70 -7.72
CA SER A 239 11.57 -10.19 -6.59
C SER A 239 11.19 -11.67 -6.70
N THR A 240 12.20 -12.54 -6.75
CA THR A 240 11.99 -14.00 -6.79
C THR A 240 11.37 -14.55 -5.51
N GLY A 241 11.48 -13.84 -4.38
CA GLY A 241 10.83 -14.17 -3.11
C GLY A 241 9.32 -13.91 -3.10
N GLY A 242 8.79 -13.25 -4.12
CA GLY A 242 7.35 -13.06 -4.34
C GLY A 242 6.89 -11.61 -4.42
N VAL A 243 5.70 -11.47 -5.00
CA VAL A 243 4.91 -10.23 -5.06
C VAL A 243 3.75 -10.38 -4.10
N TYR A 244 3.63 -9.45 -3.17
CA TYR A 244 2.60 -9.44 -2.13
C TYR A 244 1.69 -8.23 -2.37
N LEU A 245 0.42 -8.50 -2.64
CA LEU A 245 -0.62 -7.51 -2.91
C LEU A 245 -1.46 -7.35 -1.64
N ALA A 246 -1.62 -6.13 -1.15
CA ALA A 246 -2.39 -5.87 0.06
C ALA A 246 -3.27 -4.62 -0.08
N GLY A 247 -4.09 -4.36 0.93
CA GLY A 247 -5.00 -3.22 0.97
C GLY A 247 -6.37 -3.50 0.35
N SER A 248 -7.36 -2.71 0.78
CA SER A 248 -8.76 -2.91 0.41
C SER A 248 -9.01 -2.88 -1.11
N LEU A 249 -8.28 -2.05 -1.84
CA LEU A 249 -8.41 -1.98 -3.29
C LEU A 249 -7.91 -3.27 -3.96
N SER A 250 -6.78 -3.84 -3.52
CA SER A 250 -6.31 -5.15 -4.02
C SER A 250 -7.35 -6.24 -3.78
N GLU A 251 -7.97 -6.25 -2.59
CA GLU A 251 -9.00 -7.22 -2.24
C GLU A 251 -10.30 -7.03 -3.04
N SER A 252 -10.65 -5.80 -3.38
CA SER A 252 -11.84 -5.49 -4.17
C SER A 252 -11.65 -5.84 -5.64
N LEU A 253 -10.46 -5.56 -6.19
CA LEU A 253 -10.12 -5.82 -7.59
C LEU A 253 -9.92 -7.30 -7.88
N LEU A 254 -9.23 -8.03 -6.99
CA LEU A 254 -8.80 -9.40 -7.27
C LEU A 254 -9.64 -10.41 -6.49
N LYS A 255 -10.64 -10.97 -7.16
CA LYS A 255 -11.38 -12.16 -6.71
C LYS A 255 -10.80 -13.40 -7.41
N ASP A 256 -11.25 -14.59 -7.04
CA ASP A 256 -10.71 -15.85 -7.56
C ASP A 256 -10.83 -15.95 -9.09
N ASP A 257 -11.91 -15.44 -9.65
CA ASP A 257 -12.17 -15.40 -11.10
C ASP A 257 -11.18 -14.48 -11.85
N ASP A 258 -10.64 -13.48 -11.18
CA ASP A 258 -9.73 -12.49 -11.76
C ASP A 258 -8.24 -12.95 -11.76
N PHE A 259 -7.92 -13.99 -10.98
CA PHE A 259 -6.53 -14.42 -10.79
C PHE A 259 -5.86 -14.89 -12.08
N SER A 260 -6.59 -15.55 -12.94
CA SER A 260 -6.06 -16.04 -14.23
C SER A 260 -5.72 -14.87 -15.15
N GLU A 261 -6.57 -13.85 -15.23
CA GLU A 261 -6.32 -12.66 -16.03
C GLU A 261 -5.10 -11.89 -15.53
N PHE A 262 -5.07 -11.60 -14.22
CA PHE A 262 -3.90 -10.95 -13.60
C PHE A 262 -2.59 -11.71 -13.90
N ARG A 263 -2.59 -13.05 -13.73
CA ARG A 263 -1.41 -13.90 -13.98
C ARG A 263 -0.99 -13.89 -15.43
N ASN A 264 -1.91 -13.97 -16.37
CA ASN A 264 -1.62 -13.93 -17.79
C ASN A 264 -0.88 -12.64 -18.18
N ILE A 265 -1.36 -11.49 -17.71
CA ILE A 265 -0.75 -10.19 -17.96
C ILE A 265 0.61 -10.06 -17.24
N PHE A 266 0.69 -10.49 -15.98
CA PHE A 266 1.93 -10.49 -15.20
C PHE A 266 3.03 -11.30 -15.85
N GLU A 267 2.70 -12.50 -16.37
CA GLU A 267 3.65 -13.44 -16.96
C GLU A 267 3.97 -13.14 -18.43
N GLU A 268 3.16 -12.31 -19.09
CA GLU A 268 3.33 -11.98 -20.49
C GLU A 268 4.68 -11.33 -20.75
N SER A 269 5.56 -12.06 -21.40
CA SER A 269 6.86 -11.54 -21.83
C SER A 269 7.48 -12.49 -22.86
N LYS A 270 8.01 -11.95 -23.94
CA LYS A 270 8.67 -12.76 -24.98
C LYS A 270 9.89 -13.54 -24.46
N LYS A 271 10.67 -12.94 -23.55
CA LYS A 271 11.92 -13.53 -23.05
C LYS A 271 11.88 -13.92 -21.58
N MET A 272 11.06 -13.26 -20.77
CA MET A 272 11.05 -13.42 -19.31
C MET A 272 9.83 -14.19 -18.79
N ASN A 273 8.99 -14.75 -19.66
CA ASN A 273 7.80 -15.52 -19.26
C ASN A 273 8.13 -16.60 -18.22
N LYS A 274 9.15 -17.44 -18.51
CA LYS A 274 9.59 -18.51 -17.59
C LYS A 274 10.08 -17.95 -16.23
N TYR A 275 10.72 -16.79 -16.22
CA TYR A 275 11.15 -16.13 -15.00
C TYR A 275 9.95 -15.65 -14.21
N LEU A 276 9.05 -14.89 -14.84
CA LEU A 276 7.85 -14.32 -14.21
C LEU A 276 6.89 -15.40 -13.72
N SER A 277 6.68 -16.48 -14.49
CA SER A 277 5.81 -17.60 -14.09
C SER A 277 6.31 -18.36 -12.84
N ASN A 278 7.59 -18.22 -12.49
CA ASN A 278 8.15 -18.79 -11.27
C ASN A 278 8.04 -17.85 -10.05
N ILE A 279 7.71 -16.58 -10.25
CA ILE A 279 7.52 -15.64 -9.15
C ILE A 279 6.13 -15.87 -8.54
N PRO A 280 6.02 -16.23 -7.24
CA PRO A 280 4.73 -16.35 -6.60
C PRO A 280 4.10 -14.97 -6.40
N VAL A 281 2.79 -14.89 -6.58
CA VAL A 281 2.00 -13.71 -6.27
C VAL A 281 0.99 -14.08 -5.20
N PHE A 282 0.92 -13.28 -4.15
CA PHE A 282 0.03 -13.50 -3.01
C PHE A 282 -0.84 -12.29 -2.75
N LEU A 283 -2.10 -12.52 -2.41
CA LEU A 283 -3.00 -11.53 -1.86
C LEU A 283 -3.03 -11.66 -0.33
N ILE A 284 -2.80 -10.56 0.37
CA ILE A 284 -2.88 -10.44 1.82
C ILE A 284 -4.18 -9.73 2.18
N LYS A 285 -5.02 -10.41 2.98
CA LYS A 285 -6.27 -9.87 3.52
C LYS A 285 -6.09 -9.54 5.00
N ASP A 286 -5.24 -8.58 5.30
CA ASP A 286 -4.94 -8.19 6.68
C ASP A 286 -4.69 -6.69 6.77
N ASN A 287 -5.48 -6.01 7.60
CA ASN A 287 -5.37 -4.58 7.84
C ASN A 287 -4.33 -4.22 8.92
N ASN A 288 -3.60 -5.22 9.47
CA ASN A 288 -2.67 -5.03 10.58
C ASN A 288 -1.19 -5.03 10.15
N LEU A 289 -0.90 -4.97 8.85
CA LEU A 289 0.49 -5.01 8.36
C LEU A 289 1.38 -3.94 8.99
N GLY A 290 0.85 -2.73 9.23
CA GLY A 290 1.60 -1.67 9.93
C GLY A 290 2.03 -2.08 11.34
N PHE A 291 1.13 -2.67 12.11
CA PHE A 291 1.44 -3.18 13.45
C PHE A 291 2.40 -4.37 13.42
N MET A 292 2.21 -5.29 12.48
CA MET A 292 3.11 -6.44 12.32
C MET A 292 4.51 -5.98 11.92
N GLY A 293 4.61 -5.01 11.01
CA GLY A 293 5.89 -4.42 10.61
C GLY A 293 6.58 -3.70 11.77
N ALA A 294 5.84 -2.92 12.56
CA ALA A 294 6.38 -2.27 13.75
C ALA A 294 6.90 -3.29 14.78
N LEU A 295 6.15 -4.38 14.98
CA LEU A 295 6.58 -5.46 15.87
C LEU A 295 7.83 -6.17 15.37
N GLU A 296 7.98 -6.37 14.05
CA GLU A 296 9.18 -6.92 13.45
C GLU A 296 10.39 -6.01 13.64
N VAL A 297 10.23 -4.71 13.43
CA VAL A 297 11.28 -3.71 13.69
C VAL A 297 11.68 -3.77 15.17
N TYR A 298 10.70 -3.78 16.09
CA TYR A 298 10.95 -3.87 17.53
C TYR A 298 11.72 -5.13 17.90
N LYS A 299 11.33 -6.30 17.38
CA LYS A 299 11.99 -7.58 17.69
C LYS A 299 13.43 -7.67 17.20
N ASN A 300 13.74 -7.06 16.06
CA ASN A 300 15.03 -7.26 15.37
C ASN A 300 16.07 -6.19 15.66
N GLU A 301 15.69 -5.05 16.26
CA GLU A 301 16.59 -3.90 16.40
C GLU A 301 16.75 -3.42 17.85
N ILE A 302 15.95 -3.91 18.78
CA ILE A 302 16.03 -3.52 20.21
C ILE A 302 16.76 -4.55 21.07
N ILE A 303 17.34 -5.55 20.43
CA ILE A 303 18.17 -6.54 21.11
C ILE A 303 19.62 -6.16 21.01
#